data_7a1880a7963d6aef44693104652d1513
#
_entry.id   7a1880a7963d6aef44693104652d1513
#
_cell.length_a   1.000
_cell.length_b   1.000
_cell.length_c   1.000
_cell.angle_alpha   90.00
_cell.angle_beta   90.00
_cell.angle_gamma   90.00
#
_symmetry.space_group_name_H-M   'P 1'
#
loop_
_entity.id
_entity.type
_entity.pdbx_description
1 polymer ?
#
loop_
_entity_poly.entity_id
_entity_poly.type
_entity_poly.pdbx_seq_one_letter_code
_entity_poly.pdbx_strand_id
1 'polypeptide(L)'
;GLGAPYWDMYARGVLVGITRGTRREHIIRAAQESIAFQSAELILAMERDTGMTLKSLKADGGASRDKFLMQFQADIADKKVVTPEIRETTVLGAAYLAGLGAGVWKDRKELKKLWLADRKYSPAMENEIREKRLEKWRDAVRRCLGWAKE
;
A
#
# COMPACT_ATOMS: atom_id res chain seq x y z
N GLY A 1 -0.96 -17.06 -5.15
CA GLY A 1 -1.72 -17.01 -3.90
C GLY A 1 -1.85 -15.62 -3.32
N LEU A 2 -2.63 -15.50 -2.28
CA LEU A 2 -2.77 -14.28 -1.48
C LEU A 2 -2.10 -14.49 -0.11
N GLY A 3 -1.37 -13.47 0.35
CA GLY A 3 -0.84 -13.40 1.71
C GLY A 3 -1.89 -12.93 2.73
N ALA A 4 -1.43 -12.28 3.81
CA ALA A 4 -2.31 -11.70 4.81
C ALA A 4 -3.31 -10.71 4.19
N PRO A 5 -4.56 -10.67 4.70
CA PRO A 5 -5.13 -11.50 5.77
C PRO A 5 -5.71 -12.85 5.30
N TYR A 6 -5.65 -13.18 4.02
CA TYR A 6 -6.35 -14.32 3.42
C TYR A 6 -5.62 -15.65 3.54
N TRP A 7 -4.30 -15.65 3.45
CA TRP A 7 -3.43 -16.84 3.52
C TRP A 7 -3.88 -17.99 2.60
N ASP A 8 -4.26 -17.66 1.36
CA ASP A 8 -4.73 -18.62 0.36
C ASP A 8 -3.70 -18.81 -0.76
N MET A 9 -2.99 -19.92 -0.73
CA MET A 9 -2.00 -20.30 -1.75
C MET A 9 -2.64 -20.68 -3.10
N TYR A 10 -3.92 -21.01 -3.10
CA TYR A 10 -4.66 -21.43 -4.29
C TYR A 10 -5.34 -20.26 -5.02
N ALA A 11 -5.40 -19.09 -4.41
CA ALA A 11 -5.94 -17.91 -5.07
C ALA A 11 -5.16 -17.58 -6.35
N ARG A 12 -5.86 -17.07 -7.36
CA ARG A 12 -5.28 -16.60 -8.63
C ARG A 12 -5.80 -15.21 -8.96
N GLY A 13 -5.07 -14.51 -9.83
CA GLY A 13 -5.49 -13.19 -10.29
C GLY A 13 -6.81 -13.27 -11.05
N VAL A 14 -7.73 -12.33 -10.80
CA VAL A 14 -9.02 -12.24 -11.50
C VAL A 14 -9.29 -10.79 -11.92
N LEU A 15 -10.01 -10.66 -13.01
CA LEU A 15 -10.63 -9.41 -13.44
C LEU A 15 -12.14 -9.64 -13.48
N VAL A 16 -12.90 -8.83 -12.73
CA VAL A 16 -14.36 -8.95 -12.64
C VAL A 16 -15.05 -7.66 -13.08
N GLY A 17 -16.29 -7.79 -13.58
CA GLY A 17 -17.07 -6.62 -13.96
C GLY A 17 -16.75 -6.08 -15.36
N ILE A 18 -16.09 -6.86 -16.23
CA ILE A 18 -15.82 -6.47 -17.62
C ILE A 18 -17.13 -6.42 -18.39
N THR A 19 -17.33 -5.33 -19.14
CA THR A 19 -18.47 -5.10 -20.02
C THR A 19 -17.99 -4.70 -21.40
N ARG A 20 -18.92 -4.52 -22.35
CA ARG A 20 -18.61 -3.98 -23.70
C ARG A 20 -18.00 -2.57 -23.69
N GLY A 21 -18.25 -1.80 -22.61
CA GLY A 21 -17.67 -0.46 -22.42
C GLY A 21 -16.30 -0.47 -21.74
N THR A 22 -15.78 -1.63 -21.34
CA THR A 22 -14.46 -1.72 -20.68
C THR A 22 -13.36 -1.43 -21.69
N ARG A 23 -12.48 -0.50 -21.33
CA ARG A 23 -11.33 -0.07 -22.12
C ARG A 23 -10.03 -0.39 -21.40
N ARG A 24 -8.93 -0.28 -22.12
CA ARG A 24 -7.57 -0.49 -21.60
C ARG A 24 -7.30 0.33 -20.33
N GLU A 25 -7.73 1.60 -20.33
CA GLU A 25 -7.52 2.54 -19.22
C GLU A 25 -8.21 2.05 -17.94
N HIS A 26 -9.38 1.44 -18.06
CA HIS A 26 -10.09 0.86 -16.91
C HIS A 26 -9.31 -0.31 -16.30
N ILE A 27 -8.67 -1.14 -17.12
CA ILE A 27 -7.87 -2.27 -16.65
C ILE A 27 -6.60 -1.76 -15.95
N ILE A 28 -5.90 -0.78 -16.54
CA ILE A 28 -4.72 -0.18 -15.94
C ILE A 28 -5.08 0.45 -14.59
N ARG A 29 -6.18 1.20 -14.55
CA ARG A 29 -6.68 1.82 -13.33
C ARG A 29 -7.02 0.80 -12.25
N ALA A 30 -7.70 -0.28 -12.61
CA ALA A 30 -8.04 -1.37 -11.70
C ALA A 30 -6.78 -2.04 -11.12
N ALA A 31 -5.74 -2.23 -11.94
CA ALA A 31 -4.46 -2.75 -11.47
C ALA A 31 -3.78 -1.82 -10.44
N GLN A 32 -3.77 -0.51 -10.69
CA GLN A 32 -3.24 0.46 -9.72
C GLN A 32 -4.07 0.49 -8.42
N GLU A 33 -5.39 0.53 -8.53
CA GLU A 33 -6.29 0.52 -7.37
C GLU A 33 -6.15 -0.76 -6.54
N SER A 34 -5.91 -1.91 -7.18
CA SER A 34 -5.74 -3.19 -6.48
C SER A 34 -4.57 -3.20 -5.50
N ILE A 35 -3.48 -2.50 -5.82
CA ILE A 35 -2.32 -2.36 -4.93
C ILE A 35 -2.73 -1.62 -3.65
N ALA A 36 -3.49 -0.55 -3.80
CA ALA A 36 -3.95 0.24 -2.66
C ALA A 36 -4.97 -0.53 -1.80
N PHE A 37 -5.88 -1.27 -2.41
CA PHE A 37 -6.84 -2.11 -1.69
C PHE A 37 -6.15 -3.20 -0.86
N GLN A 38 -5.20 -3.93 -1.44
CA GLN A 38 -4.45 -4.96 -0.72
C GLN A 38 -3.68 -4.36 0.47
N SER A 39 -3.02 -3.21 0.27
CA SER A 39 -2.32 -2.51 1.34
C SER A 39 -3.27 -2.05 2.45
N ALA A 40 -4.46 -1.54 2.10
CA ALA A 40 -5.46 -1.11 3.08
C ALA A 40 -5.96 -2.29 3.91
N GLU A 41 -6.24 -3.44 3.31
CA GLU A 41 -6.67 -4.64 4.04
C GLU A 41 -5.60 -5.16 5.00
N LEU A 42 -4.33 -5.11 4.58
CA LEU A 42 -3.22 -5.47 5.46
C LEU A 42 -3.13 -4.51 6.65
N ILE A 43 -3.23 -3.20 6.42
CA ILE A 43 -3.25 -2.18 7.49
C ILE A 43 -4.39 -2.43 8.46
N LEU A 44 -5.60 -2.65 7.95
CA LEU A 44 -6.78 -2.95 8.77
C LEU A 44 -6.62 -4.25 9.59
N ALA A 45 -5.99 -5.27 9.02
CA ALA A 45 -5.68 -6.50 9.75
C ALA A 45 -4.67 -6.24 10.87
N MET A 46 -3.59 -5.51 10.59
CA MET A 46 -2.59 -5.14 11.60
C MET A 46 -3.19 -4.28 12.73
N GLU A 47 -4.07 -3.33 12.41
CA GLU A 47 -4.77 -2.52 13.42
C GLU A 47 -5.66 -3.36 14.32
N ARG A 48 -6.38 -4.34 13.76
CA ARG A 48 -7.21 -5.28 14.53
C ARG A 48 -6.38 -6.16 15.45
N ASP A 49 -5.27 -6.70 14.94
CA ASP A 49 -4.43 -7.63 15.69
C ASP A 49 -3.67 -6.94 16.82
N THR A 50 -3.27 -5.69 16.62
CA THR A 50 -2.48 -4.92 17.61
C THR A 50 -3.31 -4.04 18.53
N GLY A 51 -4.56 -3.74 18.17
CA GLY A 51 -5.38 -2.73 18.84
C GLY A 51 -4.86 -1.29 18.65
N MET A 52 -3.86 -1.08 17.80
CA MET A 52 -3.24 0.22 17.54
C MET A 52 -3.75 0.83 16.24
N THR A 53 -4.02 2.13 16.24
CA THR A 53 -4.41 2.86 15.04
C THR A 53 -3.19 3.50 14.38
N LEU A 54 -2.95 3.16 13.11
CA LEU A 54 -1.90 3.78 12.29
C LEU A 54 -2.27 5.23 11.97
N LYS A 55 -1.39 6.17 12.31
CA LYS A 55 -1.60 7.60 12.00
C LYS A 55 -1.18 7.98 10.59
N SER A 56 -0.14 7.34 10.07
CA SER A 56 0.39 7.61 8.74
C SER A 56 1.16 6.40 8.21
N LEU A 57 1.13 6.24 6.89
CA LEU A 57 1.91 5.26 6.14
C LEU A 57 3.08 5.97 5.46
N LYS A 58 4.28 5.46 5.59
CA LYS A 58 5.43 5.85 4.78
C LYS A 58 5.53 4.91 3.59
N ALA A 59 5.52 5.46 2.39
CA ALA A 59 5.60 4.70 1.15
C ALA A 59 6.83 5.12 0.35
N ASP A 60 7.63 4.14 -0.08
CA ASP A 60 8.85 4.33 -0.84
C ASP A 60 8.94 3.39 -2.05
N GLY A 61 10.09 3.40 -2.73
CA GLY A 61 10.31 2.62 -3.93
C GLY A 61 9.68 3.20 -5.20
N GLY A 62 9.79 2.49 -6.32
CA GLY A 62 9.38 2.96 -7.64
C GLY A 62 7.90 3.33 -7.75
N ALA A 63 7.01 2.51 -7.19
CA ALA A 63 5.57 2.72 -7.23
C ALA A 63 5.11 3.98 -6.46
N SER A 64 5.87 4.44 -5.47
CA SER A 64 5.57 5.67 -4.72
C SER A 64 5.72 6.96 -5.56
N ARG A 65 6.24 6.86 -6.79
CA ARG A 65 6.29 7.98 -7.75
C ARG A 65 4.93 8.29 -8.36
N ASP A 66 4.04 7.32 -8.40
CA ASP A 66 2.71 7.48 -8.95
C ASP A 66 1.82 8.24 -7.96
N LYS A 67 1.54 9.50 -8.32
CA LYS A 67 0.72 10.40 -7.50
C LYS A 67 -0.69 9.89 -7.33
N PHE A 68 -1.25 9.27 -8.39
CA PHE A 68 -2.58 8.71 -8.33
C PHE A 68 -2.64 7.56 -7.32
N LEU A 69 -1.69 6.61 -7.41
CA LEU A 69 -1.62 5.49 -6.48
C LEU A 69 -1.46 5.97 -5.03
N MET A 70 -0.61 6.96 -4.78
CA MET A 70 -0.38 7.48 -3.42
C MET A 70 -1.61 8.19 -2.85
N GLN A 71 -2.33 8.98 -3.65
CA GLN A 71 -3.57 9.60 -3.21
C GLN A 71 -4.66 8.54 -2.97
N PHE A 72 -4.82 7.61 -3.92
CA PHE A 72 -5.81 6.55 -3.76
C PHE A 72 -5.49 5.63 -2.57
N GLN A 73 -4.20 5.39 -2.29
CA GLN A 73 -3.76 4.67 -1.09
C GLN A 73 -4.17 5.41 0.20
N ALA A 74 -3.99 6.74 0.23
CA ALA A 74 -4.42 7.54 1.37
C ALA A 74 -5.94 7.48 1.55
N ASP A 75 -6.69 7.56 0.46
CA ASP A 75 -8.15 7.55 0.45
C ASP A 75 -8.71 6.21 0.94
N ILE A 76 -8.23 5.09 0.41
CA ILE A 76 -8.76 3.76 0.73
C ILE A 76 -8.32 3.30 2.12
N ALA A 77 -7.09 3.58 2.52
CA ALA A 77 -6.62 3.24 3.86
C ALA A 77 -7.14 4.18 4.95
N ASP A 78 -7.70 5.33 4.58
CA ASP A 78 -8.05 6.43 5.49
C ASP A 78 -6.87 6.85 6.38
N LYS A 79 -5.70 6.93 5.78
CA LYS A 79 -4.45 7.26 6.47
C LYS A 79 -3.65 8.27 5.65
N LYS A 80 -2.91 9.13 6.35
CA LYS A 80 -1.93 9.97 5.65
C LYS A 80 -0.85 9.10 5.03
N VAL A 81 -0.51 9.34 3.77
CA VAL A 81 0.63 8.72 3.09
C VAL A 81 1.72 9.75 2.92
N VAL A 82 2.95 9.40 3.28
CA VAL A 82 4.12 10.28 3.17
C VAL A 82 5.20 9.58 2.37
N THR A 83 5.70 10.24 1.33
CA THR A 83 6.81 9.73 0.52
C THR A 83 8.11 10.46 0.87
N PRO A 84 9.27 9.78 0.93
CA PRO A 84 10.55 10.40 1.18
C PRO A 84 11.12 11.05 -0.07
N GLU A 85 12.04 12.01 0.10
CA GLU A 85 12.83 12.58 -1.00
C GLU A 85 13.71 11.50 -1.66
N ILE A 86 14.41 10.73 -0.83
CA ILE A 86 15.24 9.60 -1.28
C ILE A 86 14.35 8.35 -1.24
N ARG A 87 13.99 7.83 -2.41
CA ARG A 87 13.03 6.72 -2.55
C ARG A 87 13.64 5.34 -2.50
N GLU A 88 14.94 5.24 -2.69
CA GLU A 88 15.70 3.98 -2.57
C GLU A 88 16.06 3.72 -1.10
N THR A 89 15.05 3.59 -0.25
CA THR A 89 15.25 3.53 1.21
C THR A 89 15.93 2.26 1.66
N THR A 90 15.83 1.17 0.90
CA THR A 90 16.54 -0.09 1.19
C THR A 90 18.06 0.09 1.08
N VAL A 91 18.53 0.68 -0.01
CA VAL A 91 19.96 0.98 -0.21
C VAL A 91 20.44 2.01 0.81
N LEU A 92 19.63 3.05 1.04
CA LEU A 92 19.93 4.09 2.03
C LEU A 92 20.02 3.49 3.44
N GLY A 93 19.15 2.55 3.79
CA GLY A 93 19.18 1.84 5.07
C GLY A 93 20.46 1.04 5.26
N ALA A 94 20.93 0.34 4.22
CA ALA A 94 22.19 -0.39 4.24
C ALA A 94 23.39 0.58 4.43
N ALA A 95 23.38 1.71 3.71
CA ALA A 95 24.42 2.75 3.84
C ALA A 95 24.44 3.35 5.26
N TYR A 96 23.25 3.59 5.85
CA TYR A 96 23.13 4.08 7.22
C TYR A 96 23.70 3.09 8.25
N LEU A 97 23.40 1.80 8.09
CA LEU A 97 23.95 0.77 9.00
C LEU A 97 25.47 0.67 8.87
N ALA A 98 25.99 0.68 7.65
CA ALA A 98 27.43 0.67 7.41
C ALA A 98 28.11 1.90 8.02
N GLY A 99 27.53 3.09 7.84
CA GLY A 99 28.08 4.33 8.38
C GLY A 99 28.02 4.41 9.92
N LEU A 100 26.99 3.84 10.56
CA LEU A 100 26.96 3.68 12.01
C LEU A 100 28.08 2.75 12.49
N GLY A 101 28.30 1.62 11.80
CA GLY A 101 29.38 0.68 12.11
C GLY A 101 30.77 1.28 11.92
N ALA A 102 30.95 2.15 10.92
CA ALA A 102 32.19 2.84 10.64
C ALA A 102 32.40 4.13 11.46
N GLY A 103 31.44 4.52 12.30
CA GLY A 103 31.51 5.73 13.10
C GLY A 103 31.28 7.04 12.33
N VAL A 104 30.70 6.99 11.11
CA VAL A 104 30.34 8.19 10.33
C VAL A 104 29.20 8.94 11.01
N TRP A 105 28.23 8.23 11.57
CA TRP A 105 27.18 8.79 12.41
C TRP A 105 27.27 8.22 13.82
N LYS A 106 27.01 9.08 14.79
CA LYS A 106 27.13 8.73 16.20
C LYS A 106 26.02 7.77 16.66
N ASP A 107 24.80 8.03 16.22
CA ASP A 107 23.63 7.28 16.65
C ASP A 107 22.45 7.37 15.65
N ARG A 108 21.40 6.59 15.94
CA ARG A 108 20.18 6.58 15.15
C ARG A 108 19.39 7.89 15.18
N LYS A 109 19.67 8.79 16.15
CA LYS A 109 18.99 10.09 16.23
C LYS A 109 19.50 11.05 15.17
N GLU A 110 20.79 10.96 14.83
CA GLU A 110 21.37 11.70 13.69
C GLU A 110 20.73 11.26 12.38
N LEU A 111 20.59 9.94 12.15
CA LEU A 111 19.96 9.41 10.95
C LEU A 111 18.50 9.84 10.79
N LYS A 112 17.75 9.94 11.90
CA LYS A 112 16.36 10.42 11.83
C LYS A 112 16.22 11.82 11.27
N LYS A 113 17.23 12.68 11.45
CA LYS A 113 17.24 14.06 10.93
C LYS A 113 17.48 14.11 9.43
N LEU A 114 18.07 13.06 8.86
CA LEU A 114 18.36 12.97 7.43
C LEU A 114 17.13 12.54 6.61
N TRP A 115 16.11 12.02 7.28
CA TRP A 115 14.88 11.63 6.60
C TRP A 115 14.02 12.85 6.32
N LEU A 116 13.88 13.20 5.05
CA LEU A 116 13.07 14.31 4.57
C LEU A 116 11.86 13.79 3.80
N ALA A 117 10.71 14.44 4.02
CA ALA A 117 9.48 14.13 3.29
C ALA A 117 9.42 14.93 1.99
N ASP A 118 9.20 14.24 0.86
CA ASP A 118 8.91 14.87 -0.44
C ASP A 118 7.45 15.33 -0.49
N ARG A 119 6.52 14.39 -0.30
CA ARG A 119 5.07 14.63 -0.43
C ARG A 119 4.27 14.01 0.69
N LYS A 120 3.12 14.65 0.94
CA LYS A 120 2.12 14.17 1.89
C LYS A 120 0.78 14.12 1.17
N TYR A 121 0.10 12.99 1.28
CA TYR A 121 -1.24 12.77 0.77
C TYR A 121 -2.17 12.56 1.96
N SER A 122 -3.27 13.30 2.00
CA SER A 122 -4.29 13.16 3.03
C SER A 122 -5.53 12.52 2.43
N PRO A 123 -6.28 11.70 3.19
CA PRO A 123 -7.57 11.18 2.73
C PRO A 123 -8.48 12.32 2.28
N ALA A 124 -9.10 12.16 1.11
CA ALA A 124 -10.04 13.11 0.53
C ALA A 124 -11.35 12.42 0.08
N MET A 125 -11.40 11.09 0.11
CA MET A 125 -12.59 10.32 -0.27
C MET A 125 -13.60 10.29 0.89
N GLU A 126 -14.87 10.51 0.57
CA GLU A 126 -15.95 10.37 1.53
C GLU A 126 -16.05 8.93 2.06
N ASN A 127 -16.37 8.80 3.35
CA ASN A 127 -16.42 7.50 4.03
C ASN A 127 -17.37 6.51 3.35
N GLU A 128 -18.55 6.96 2.96
CA GLU A 128 -19.54 6.10 2.29
C GLU A 128 -19.01 5.54 0.96
N ILE A 129 -18.33 6.37 0.17
CA ILE A 129 -17.71 5.94 -1.10
C ILE A 129 -16.60 4.93 -0.83
N ARG A 130 -15.76 5.19 0.17
CA ARG A 130 -14.67 4.29 0.58
C ARG A 130 -15.18 2.92 0.98
N GLU A 131 -16.17 2.86 1.87
CA GLU A 131 -16.75 1.59 2.34
C GLU A 131 -17.37 0.78 1.20
N LYS A 132 -18.14 1.41 0.32
CA LYS A 132 -18.69 0.75 -0.88
C LYS A 132 -17.59 0.16 -1.80
N ARG A 133 -16.47 0.88 -1.94
CA ARG A 133 -15.34 0.38 -2.74
C ARG A 133 -14.64 -0.79 -2.07
N LEU A 134 -14.42 -0.73 -0.75
CA LEU A 134 -13.84 -1.83 0.02
C LEU A 134 -14.73 -3.08 0.00
N GLU A 135 -16.05 -2.91 0.09
CA GLU A 135 -17.00 -4.03 -0.01
C GLU A 135 -16.90 -4.71 -1.38
N LYS A 136 -16.93 -3.95 -2.48
CA LYS A 136 -16.77 -4.49 -3.83
C LYS A 136 -15.41 -5.18 -4.03
N TRP A 137 -14.36 -4.62 -3.46
CA TRP A 137 -13.05 -5.25 -3.47
C TRP A 137 -13.06 -6.61 -2.78
N ARG A 138 -13.62 -6.69 -1.57
CA ARG A 138 -13.76 -7.97 -0.84
C ARG A 138 -14.61 -8.99 -1.59
N ASP A 139 -15.65 -8.53 -2.30
CA ASP A 139 -16.44 -9.39 -3.20
C ASP A 139 -15.59 -9.97 -4.35
N ALA A 140 -14.74 -9.14 -4.94
CA ALA A 140 -13.84 -9.60 -5.99
C ALA A 140 -12.82 -10.61 -5.46
N VAL A 141 -12.24 -10.35 -4.28
CA VAL A 141 -11.30 -11.27 -3.63
C VAL A 141 -11.95 -12.62 -3.35
N ARG A 142 -13.18 -12.64 -2.81
CA ARG A 142 -13.90 -13.91 -2.55
C ARG A 142 -14.02 -14.80 -3.79
N ARG A 143 -14.07 -14.21 -5.00
CA ARG A 143 -14.16 -14.97 -6.27
C ARG A 143 -12.85 -15.59 -6.72
N CYS A 144 -11.72 -15.15 -6.19
CA CYS A 144 -10.42 -15.71 -6.54
C CYS A 144 -9.88 -16.72 -5.52
N LEU A 145 -10.51 -16.83 -4.35
CA LEU A 145 -10.08 -17.76 -3.31
C LEU A 145 -10.31 -19.21 -3.74
N GLY A 146 -9.36 -20.07 -3.42
CA GLY A 146 -9.44 -21.50 -3.74
C GLY A 146 -9.43 -21.84 -5.23
N TRP A 147 -9.20 -20.89 -6.11
CA TRP A 147 -9.33 -21.06 -7.57
C TRP A 147 -8.56 -22.27 -8.11
N ALA A 148 -7.36 -22.55 -7.63
CA ALA A 148 -6.51 -23.65 -8.11
C ALA A 148 -6.55 -24.87 -7.16
N LYS A 149 -7.56 -25.01 -6.33
CA LYS A 149 -7.82 -26.28 -5.63
C LYS A 149 -8.34 -27.28 -6.64
N GLU A 150 -7.67 -28.43 -6.74
CA GLU A 150 -8.16 -29.60 -7.45
C GLU A 150 -9.25 -30.30 -6.64
#